data_4c2e1c5eddb17f58a9cbf751c4fe4a89
#
_entry.id   4c2e1c5eddb17f58a9cbf751c4fe4a89
#
_cell.length_a   1.000
_cell.length_b   1.000
_cell.length_c   1.000
_cell.angle_alpha   90.00
_cell.angle_beta   90.00
_cell.angle_gamma   90.00
#
_symmetry.space_group_name_H-M   'P 1'
#
loop_
_entity.id
_entity.type
_entity.pdbx_description
1 polymer ?
#
loop_
_entity_poly.entity_id
_entity_poly.type
_entity_poly.pdbx_seq_one_letter_code
_entity_poly.pdbx_strand_id
1 'polypeptide(L)'
;MKERAIVFKDFSFQYKVQHEPTLHDINLTIYKGEKVLILGSSGSGKSTLASCINGLIPFSHHGTMTGSVTVMGQETRESSIYGLSKTVGTVLQDSDAQFVGLSVAEDIAFAMENEAKPRREMVPIVEEHAATVGMSDFLGAVPFNLSGGQKQKVAIAGVLGSNVNILIFDEPLAALDPQMGNTAVELIDDLARDKERTIIIIEHRLEDVLHRNV
;
A
#
# COMPACT_ATOMS: atom_id res chain seq x y z
N MET A 1 -17.02 -16.61 -12.20
CA MET A 1 -15.54 -16.68 -12.18
C MET A 1 -15.08 -15.62 -11.19
N LYS A 2 -14.04 -15.89 -10.39
CA LYS A 2 -13.44 -14.83 -9.53
C LYS A 2 -12.87 -13.73 -10.42
N GLU A 3 -13.11 -12.47 -10.06
CA GLU A 3 -12.56 -11.29 -10.75
C GLU A 3 -11.06 -11.18 -10.46
N ARG A 4 -10.25 -10.89 -11.49
CA ARG A 4 -8.80 -10.74 -11.35
C ARG A 4 -8.48 -9.31 -10.96
N ALA A 5 -7.81 -9.13 -9.83
CA ALA A 5 -7.35 -7.82 -9.39
C ALA A 5 -5.99 -7.49 -10.01
N ILE A 6 -5.04 -8.42 -9.98
CA ILE A 6 -3.69 -8.23 -10.49
C ILE A 6 -3.28 -9.46 -11.29
N VAL A 7 -2.67 -9.26 -12.46
CA VAL A 7 -2.10 -10.34 -13.27
C VAL A 7 -0.72 -9.94 -13.79
N PHE A 8 0.28 -10.72 -13.45
CA PHE A 8 1.59 -10.74 -14.09
C PHE A 8 1.59 -11.90 -15.09
N LYS A 9 2.05 -11.65 -16.32
CA LYS A 9 2.17 -12.67 -17.36
C LYS A 9 3.53 -12.57 -18.04
N ASP A 10 4.32 -13.63 -17.90
CA ASP A 10 5.68 -13.75 -18.46
C ASP A 10 6.52 -12.50 -18.19
N PHE A 11 6.35 -11.91 -17.00
CA PHE A 11 6.85 -10.58 -16.68
C PHE A 11 8.27 -10.65 -16.12
N SER A 12 9.17 -9.85 -16.70
CA SER A 12 10.50 -9.62 -16.15
C SER A 12 10.81 -8.13 -16.14
N PHE A 13 11.59 -7.71 -15.13
CA PHE A 13 12.02 -6.33 -14.99
C PHE A 13 13.49 -6.24 -14.56
N GLN A 14 14.24 -5.38 -15.21
CA GLN A 14 15.64 -5.07 -14.93
C GLN A 14 15.84 -3.56 -14.83
N TYR A 15 16.36 -3.10 -13.69
CA TYR A 15 16.76 -1.69 -13.53
C TYR A 15 17.91 -1.35 -14.48
N LYS A 16 17.96 -0.10 -14.98
CA LYS A 16 19.02 0.35 -15.90
C LYS A 16 20.44 0.21 -15.35
N VAL A 17 20.59 0.26 -14.02
CA VAL A 17 21.88 0.19 -13.33
C VAL A 17 22.29 -1.24 -12.95
N GLN A 18 21.44 -2.23 -13.21
CA GLN A 18 21.70 -3.64 -12.88
C GLN A 18 22.04 -4.44 -14.13
N HIS A 19 22.87 -5.48 -13.96
CA HIS A 19 23.24 -6.39 -15.05
C HIS A 19 22.27 -7.55 -15.22
N GLU A 20 21.49 -7.87 -14.19
CA GLU A 20 20.53 -8.98 -14.19
C GLU A 20 19.12 -8.48 -13.85
N PRO A 21 18.08 -9.17 -14.32
CA PRO A 21 16.69 -8.85 -13.94
C PRO A 21 16.48 -9.00 -12.43
N THR A 22 15.79 -8.01 -11.84
CA THR A 22 15.32 -8.09 -10.44
C THR A 22 14.08 -8.98 -10.32
N LEU A 23 13.21 -8.93 -11.33
CA LEU A 23 12.07 -9.84 -11.47
C LEU A 23 12.28 -10.66 -12.74
N HIS A 24 12.12 -11.97 -12.64
CA HIS A 24 12.36 -12.88 -13.75
C HIS A 24 11.18 -13.82 -13.93
N ASP A 25 10.58 -13.79 -15.13
CA ASP A 25 9.51 -14.67 -15.59
C ASP A 25 8.36 -14.86 -14.59
N ILE A 26 7.89 -13.74 -14.03
CA ILE A 26 6.81 -13.73 -13.04
C ILE A 26 5.47 -14.05 -13.72
N ASN A 27 4.83 -15.09 -13.25
CA ASN A 27 3.48 -15.49 -13.61
C ASN A 27 2.64 -15.58 -12.32
N LEU A 28 1.82 -14.56 -12.05
CA LEU A 28 1.06 -14.44 -10.82
C LEU A 28 -0.33 -13.86 -11.11
N THR A 29 -1.34 -14.44 -10.48
CA THR A 29 -2.70 -13.88 -10.49
C THR A 29 -3.21 -13.73 -9.07
N ILE A 30 -3.62 -12.51 -8.71
CA ILE A 30 -4.29 -12.21 -7.45
C ILE A 30 -5.74 -11.83 -7.79
N TYR A 31 -6.69 -12.42 -7.08
CA TYR A 31 -8.11 -12.16 -7.29
C TYR A 31 -8.63 -11.09 -6.33
N LYS A 32 -9.70 -10.41 -6.74
CA LYS A 32 -10.37 -9.41 -5.91
C LYS A 32 -10.81 -10.00 -4.58
N GLY A 33 -10.57 -9.26 -3.50
CA GLY A 33 -10.89 -9.67 -2.14
C GLY A 33 -9.94 -10.69 -1.51
N GLU A 34 -8.82 -11.00 -2.17
CA GLU A 34 -7.78 -11.85 -1.58
C GLU A 34 -6.85 -11.03 -0.67
N LYS A 35 -6.42 -11.66 0.42
CA LYS A 35 -5.32 -11.21 1.26
C LYS A 35 -4.11 -12.07 0.93
N VAL A 36 -3.05 -11.45 0.41
CA VAL A 36 -1.84 -12.11 -0.07
C VAL A 36 -0.63 -11.65 0.74
N LEU A 37 0.15 -12.58 1.23
CA LEU A 37 1.42 -12.33 1.90
C LEU A 37 2.58 -12.68 0.96
N ILE A 38 3.46 -11.72 0.70
CA ILE A 38 4.68 -11.88 -0.11
C ILE A 38 5.87 -11.89 0.84
N LEU A 39 6.54 -13.04 0.93
CA LEU A 39 7.69 -13.24 1.80
C LEU A 39 8.97 -13.40 1.00
N GLY A 40 10.07 -12.97 1.57
CA GLY A 40 11.40 -13.19 1.00
C GLY A 40 12.47 -12.33 1.68
N SER A 41 13.72 -12.71 1.49
CA SER A 41 14.87 -11.95 2.01
C SER A 41 14.94 -10.54 1.44
N SER A 42 15.70 -9.65 2.10
CA SER A 42 15.98 -8.32 1.57
C SER A 42 16.67 -8.44 0.19
N GLY A 43 16.28 -7.56 -0.74
CA GLY A 43 16.79 -7.56 -2.10
C GLY A 43 16.19 -8.64 -3.03
N SER A 44 15.22 -9.45 -2.59
CA SER A 44 14.58 -10.48 -3.44
C SER A 44 13.57 -9.93 -4.47
N GLY A 45 13.39 -8.61 -4.55
CA GLY A 45 12.50 -7.99 -5.54
C GLY A 45 11.06 -7.73 -5.07
N LYS A 46 10.71 -7.92 -3.79
CA LYS A 46 9.34 -7.72 -3.27
C LYS A 46 8.82 -6.30 -3.49
N SER A 47 9.59 -5.29 -3.07
CA SER A 47 9.21 -3.87 -3.27
C SER A 47 9.23 -3.48 -4.75
N THR A 48 10.07 -4.16 -5.58
CA THR A 48 10.04 -4.01 -7.04
C THR A 48 8.73 -4.54 -7.61
N LEU A 49 8.24 -5.68 -7.12
CA LEU A 49 6.95 -6.24 -7.52
C LEU A 49 5.79 -5.28 -7.15
N ALA A 50 5.81 -4.72 -5.92
CA ALA A 50 4.86 -3.69 -5.50
C ALA A 50 4.91 -2.46 -6.39
N SER A 51 6.12 -2.01 -6.76
CA SER A 51 6.33 -0.86 -7.64
C SER A 51 5.78 -1.08 -9.06
N CYS A 52 5.73 -2.32 -9.53
CA CYS A 52 5.07 -2.64 -10.79
C CYS A 52 3.54 -2.57 -10.70
N ILE A 53 2.97 -2.83 -9.51
CA ILE A 53 1.52 -2.79 -9.29
C ILE A 53 1.03 -1.34 -9.13
N ASN A 54 1.75 -0.52 -8.35
CA ASN A 54 1.34 0.86 -8.05
C ASN A 54 1.81 1.89 -9.10
N GLY A 55 2.53 1.45 -10.13
CA GLY A 55 2.96 2.29 -11.26
C GLY A 55 4.24 3.08 -11.02
N LEU A 56 4.94 2.94 -9.89
CA LEU A 56 6.29 3.51 -9.76
C LEU A 56 7.23 2.94 -10.82
N ILE A 57 7.01 1.70 -11.25
CA ILE A 57 7.57 1.13 -12.46
C ILE A 57 6.45 1.08 -13.51
N PRO A 58 6.63 1.69 -14.69
CA PRO A 58 7.87 2.27 -15.24
C PRO A 58 8.04 3.79 -15.03
N PHE A 59 7.11 4.48 -14.36
CA PHE A 59 7.00 5.93 -14.46
C PHE A 59 8.03 6.69 -13.59
N SER A 60 8.40 6.19 -12.42
CA SER A 60 9.45 6.76 -11.55
C SER A 60 10.74 5.96 -11.61
N HIS A 61 10.64 4.64 -11.64
CA HIS A 61 11.78 3.75 -11.70
C HIS A 61 11.88 3.17 -13.11
N HIS A 62 12.95 3.54 -13.82
CA HIS A 62 13.13 3.15 -15.22
C HIS A 62 13.97 1.89 -15.36
N GLY A 63 13.60 1.06 -16.33
CA GLY A 63 14.29 -0.18 -16.64
C GLY A 63 13.76 -0.83 -17.92
N THR A 64 14.22 -2.04 -18.18
CA THR A 64 13.73 -2.89 -19.27
C THR A 64 12.66 -3.82 -18.73
N MET A 65 11.51 -3.87 -19.40
CA MET A 65 10.37 -4.71 -19.03
C MET A 65 9.99 -5.64 -20.17
N THR A 66 9.68 -6.88 -19.86
CA THR A 66 9.04 -7.84 -20.79
C THR A 66 7.77 -8.39 -20.18
N GLY A 67 6.91 -9.01 -20.98
CA GLY A 67 5.61 -9.49 -20.51
C GLY A 67 4.62 -8.38 -20.20
N SER A 68 3.67 -8.60 -19.32
CA SER A 68 2.62 -7.64 -18.98
C SER A 68 2.26 -7.67 -17.50
N VAL A 69 1.81 -6.52 -16.98
CA VAL A 69 1.19 -6.37 -15.65
C VAL A 69 -0.13 -5.65 -15.81
N THR A 70 -1.23 -6.29 -15.41
CA THR A 70 -2.54 -5.64 -15.39
C THR A 70 -3.05 -5.50 -13.96
N VAL A 71 -3.64 -4.35 -13.66
CA VAL A 71 -4.28 -4.01 -12.39
C VAL A 71 -5.73 -3.65 -12.69
N MET A 72 -6.68 -4.38 -12.11
CA MET A 72 -8.12 -4.27 -12.39
C MET A 72 -8.42 -4.27 -13.90
N GLY A 73 -7.69 -5.12 -14.64
CA GLY A 73 -7.85 -5.27 -16.09
C GLY A 73 -7.14 -4.23 -16.96
N GLN A 74 -6.51 -3.21 -16.36
CA GLN A 74 -5.76 -2.17 -17.07
C GLN A 74 -4.27 -2.50 -17.06
N GLU A 75 -3.61 -2.47 -18.23
CA GLU A 75 -2.15 -2.63 -18.35
C GLU A 75 -1.46 -1.43 -17.69
N THR A 76 -0.53 -1.69 -16.75
CA THR A 76 0.12 -0.63 -15.96
C THR A 76 0.92 0.33 -16.83
N ARG A 77 1.56 -0.14 -17.89
CA ARG A 77 2.34 0.69 -18.84
C ARG A 77 1.50 1.67 -19.65
N GLU A 78 0.21 1.38 -19.81
CA GLU A 78 -0.75 2.20 -20.57
C GLU A 78 -1.51 3.19 -19.68
N SER A 79 -1.20 3.21 -18.37
CA SER A 79 -1.81 4.06 -17.37
C SER A 79 -0.89 5.26 -17.02
N SER A 80 -1.02 5.75 -15.81
CA SER A 80 -0.13 6.73 -15.17
C SER A 80 -0.08 6.47 -13.67
N ILE A 81 0.89 7.06 -12.95
CA ILE A 81 0.91 7.00 -11.48
C ILE A 81 -0.41 7.51 -10.91
N TYR A 82 -0.92 8.64 -11.43
CA TYR A 82 -2.20 9.20 -11.00
C TYR A 82 -3.39 8.27 -11.30
N GLY A 83 -3.40 7.63 -12.48
CA GLY A 83 -4.44 6.66 -12.83
C GLY A 83 -4.44 5.46 -11.89
N LEU A 84 -3.27 4.90 -11.62
CA LEU A 84 -3.10 3.75 -10.74
C LEU A 84 -3.33 4.10 -9.26
N SER A 85 -2.99 5.32 -8.81
CA SER A 85 -3.23 5.74 -7.41
C SER A 85 -4.70 5.80 -7.02
N LYS A 86 -5.61 5.86 -7.99
CA LYS A 86 -7.08 5.73 -7.74
C LYS A 86 -7.53 4.30 -7.46
N THR A 87 -6.69 3.34 -7.76
CA THR A 87 -6.99 1.90 -7.63
C THR A 87 -6.12 1.23 -6.59
N VAL A 88 -4.87 1.68 -6.47
CA VAL A 88 -3.84 1.08 -5.61
C VAL A 88 -3.34 2.11 -4.62
N GLY A 89 -3.51 1.83 -3.34
CA GLY A 89 -2.90 2.57 -2.24
C GLY A 89 -1.71 1.80 -1.67
N THR A 90 -0.65 2.51 -1.30
CA THR A 90 0.56 1.90 -0.73
C THR A 90 0.90 2.55 0.59
N VAL A 91 1.05 1.75 1.64
CA VAL A 91 1.64 2.13 2.92
C VAL A 91 3.11 1.72 2.87
N LEU A 92 4.00 2.71 2.97
CA LEU A 92 5.44 2.52 2.85
C LEU A 92 6.04 2.03 4.18
N GLN A 93 7.18 1.35 4.09
CA GLN A 93 7.99 0.92 5.23
C GLN A 93 8.40 2.10 6.12
N ASP A 94 8.83 3.20 5.52
CA ASP A 94 9.14 4.45 6.21
C ASP A 94 7.93 5.38 6.16
N SER A 95 7.12 5.37 7.23
CA SER A 95 5.96 6.25 7.35
C SER A 95 6.33 7.73 7.35
N ASP A 96 7.53 8.12 7.83
CA ASP A 96 7.96 9.52 7.85
C ASP A 96 8.14 10.08 6.43
N ALA A 97 8.56 9.24 5.49
CA ALA A 97 8.70 9.61 4.08
C ALA A 97 7.34 9.79 3.37
N GLN A 98 6.25 9.36 3.99
CA GLN A 98 4.91 9.39 3.40
C GLN A 98 4.13 10.66 3.79
N PHE A 99 4.48 11.32 4.92
CA PHE A 99 3.73 12.46 5.41
C PHE A 99 3.97 13.73 4.60
N VAL A 100 2.87 14.38 4.23
CA VAL A 100 2.84 15.64 3.48
C VAL A 100 2.10 16.72 4.26
N GLY A 101 1.07 16.35 5.04
CA GLY A 101 0.23 17.24 5.83
C GLY A 101 0.98 17.84 7.03
N LEU A 102 0.63 19.09 7.41
CA LEU A 102 1.12 19.72 8.62
C LEU A 102 0.43 19.19 9.88
N SER A 103 -0.74 18.56 9.71
CA SER A 103 -1.50 17.90 10.76
C SER A 103 -1.96 16.52 10.27
N VAL A 104 -2.31 15.65 11.21
CA VAL A 104 -2.90 14.32 10.91
C VAL A 104 -4.13 14.46 10.02
N ALA A 105 -5.01 15.44 10.30
CA ALA A 105 -6.21 15.66 9.50
C ALA A 105 -5.88 16.03 8.05
N GLU A 106 -4.88 16.90 7.84
CA GLU A 106 -4.44 17.29 6.49
C GLU A 106 -3.79 16.12 5.76
N ASP A 107 -3.03 15.30 6.46
CA ASP A 107 -2.40 14.13 5.86
C ASP A 107 -3.43 13.09 5.39
N ILE A 108 -4.45 12.81 6.22
CA ILE A 108 -5.57 11.94 5.84
C ILE A 108 -6.39 12.54 4.67
N ALA A 109 -6.54 13.87 4.64
CA ALA A 109 -7.28 14.57 3.60
C ALA A 109 -6.53 14.65 2.25
N PHE A 110 -5.21 14.51 2.25
CA PHE A 110 -4.32 14.84 1.13
C PHE A 110 -4.75 14.24 -0.22
N ALA A 111 -5.10 12.96 -0.24
CA ALA A 111 -5.54 12.30 -1.48
C ALA A 111 -6.85 12.89 -2.01
N MET A 112 -7.78 13.23 -1.12
CA MET A 112 -9.07 13.84 -1.46
C MET A 112 -8.90 15.29 -1.93
N GLU A 113 -7.93 16.02 -1.40
CA GLU A 113 -7.57 17.37 -1.85
C GLU A 113 -7.03 17.34 -3.27
N ASN A 114 -6.18 16.35 -3.60
CA ASN A 114 -5.68 16.15 -4.96
C ASN A 114 -6.79 15.81 -5.97
N GLU A 115 -7.92 15.29 -5.50
CA GLU A 115 -9.15 15.06 -6.29
C GLU A 115 -10.08 16.28 -6.33
N ALA A 116 -9.66 17.41 -5.72
CA ALA A 116 -10.45 18.63 -5.58
C ALA A 116 -11.82 18.40 -4.89
N LYS A 117 -11.89 17.43 -3.96
CA LYS A 117 -13.11 17.16 -3.20
C LYS A 117 -13.43 18.34 -2.27
N PRO A 118 -14.68 18.80 -2.20
CA PRO A 118 -15.06 19.92 -1.34
C PRO A 118 -14.79 19.60 0.15
N ARG A 119 -14.29 20.58 0.91
CA ARG A 119 -13.97 20.43 2.34
C ARG A 119 -15.13 19.82 3.16
N ARG A 120 -16.37 20.25 2.90
CA ARG A 120 -17.57 19.72 3.58
C ARG A 120 -17.75 18.21 3.43
N GLU A 121 -17.21 17.63 2.35
CA GLU A 121 -17.28 16.20 2.07
C GLU A 121 -16.05 15.46 2.63
N MET A 122 -14.90 16.15 2.71
CA MET A 122 -13.67 15.56 3.26
C MET A 122 -13.72 15.39 4.79
N VAL A 123 -14.21 16.41 5.52
CA VAL A 123 -14.20 16.41 6.98
C VAL A 123 -14.81 15.14 7.59
N PRO A 124 -16.03 14.71 7.25
CA PRO A 124 -16.60 13.50 7.80
C PRO A 124 -15.80 12.23 7.43
N ILE A 125 -15.21 12.18 6.24
CA ILE A 125 -14.38 11.04 5.81
C ILE A 125 -13.07 10.99 6.62
N VAL A 126 -12.45 12.15 6.85
CA VAL A 126 -11.23 12.25 7.69
C VAL A 126 -11.52 11.77 9.12
N GLU A 127 -12.63 12.20 9.70
CA GLU A 127 -13.06 11.80 11.05
C GLU A 127 -13.34 10.28 11.11
N GLU A 128 -14.00 9.73 10.10
CA GLU A 128 -14.28 8.29 10.00
C GLU A 128 -13.00 7.47 9.90
N HIS A 129 -12.06 7.85 9.01
CA HIS A 129 -10.81 7.11 8.86
C HIS A 129 -9.89 7.26 10.07
N ALA A 130 -9.84 8.44 10.69
CA ALA A 130 -9.13 8.62 11.95
C ALA A 130 -9.71 7.73 13.06
N ALA A 131 -11.04 7.63 13.15
CA ALA A 131 -11.71 6.73 14.10
C ALA A 131 -11.39 5.26 13.82
N THR A 132 -11.40 4.84 12.56
CA THR A 132 -11.10 3.47 12.13
C THR A 132 -9.72 3.01 12.62
N VAL A 133 -8.73 3.91 12.61
CA VAL A 133 -7.37 3.61 13.08
C VAL A 133 -7.11 4.02 14.54
N GLY A 134 -8.12 4.53 15.26
CA GLY A 134 -8.00 4.98 16.64
C GLY A 134 -7.15 6.23 16.82
N MET A 135 -7.23 7.18 15.89
CA MET A 135 -6.45 8.44 15.87
C MET A 135 -7.33 9.70 15.96
N SER A 136 -8.60 9.58 16.36
CA SER A 136 -9.54 10.72 16.46
C SER A 136 -9.03 11.85 17.32
N ASP A 137 -8.39 11.56 18.46
CA ASP A 137 -7.87 12.57 19.39
C ASP A 137 -6.60 13.25 18.89
N PHE A 138 -6.03 12.79 17.79
CA PHE A 138 -4.76 13.24 17.22
C PHE A 138 -4.91 14.06 15.93
N LEU A 139 -6.13 14.36 15.48
CA LEU A 139 -6.38 15.06 14.21
C LEU A 139 -5.60 16.38 14.06
N GLY A 140 -5.43 17.12 15.15
CA GLY A 140 -4.64 18.37 15.17
C GLY A 140 -3.15 18.18 15.44
N ALA A 141 -2.68 16.96 15.68
CA ALA A 141 -1.27 16.71 15.98
C ALA A 141 -0.40 16.82 14.74
N VAL A 142 0.87 17.22 14.94
CA VAL A 142 1.89 17.19 13.89
C VAL A 142 2.35 15.74 13.68
N PRO A 143 2.30 15.16 12.46
CA PRO A 143 2.62 13.75 12.23
C PRO A 143 4.01 13.34 12.74
N PHE A 144 5.02 14.19 12.60
CA PHE A 144 6.39 13.90 13.03
C PHE A 144 6.55 13.74 14.55
N ASN A 145 5.61 14.27 15.36
CA ASN A 145 5.62 14.16 16.83
C ASN A 145 4.95 12.88 17.35
N LEU A 146 4.41 12.06 16.46
CA LEU A 146 3.72 10.82 16.80
C LEU A 146 4.73 9.67 17.04
N SER A 147 4.30 8.65 17.82
CA SER A 147 5.06 7.40 17.93
C SER A 147 5.03 6.63 16.61
N GLY A 148 5.97 5.69 16.38
CA GLY A 148 6.04 4.89 15.16
C GLY A 148 4.72 4.18 14.83
N GLY A 149 4.06 3.56 15.82
CA GLY A 149 2.76 2.92 15.63
C GLY A 149 1.63 3.90 15.32
N GLN A 150 1.65 5.11 15.91
CA GLN A 150 0.70 6.17 15.57
C GLN A 150 0.92 6.67 14.15
N LYS A 151 2.17 6.86 13.74
CA LYS A 151 2.54 7.25 12.37
C LYS A 151 2.02 6.25 11.36
N GLN A 152 2.21 4.96 11.61
CA GLN A 152 1.71 3.92 10.73
C GLN A 152 0.17 3.93 10.61
N LYS A 153 -0.54 4.13 11.73
CA LYS A 153 -2.00 4.28 11.73
C LYS A 153 -2.46 5.47 10.88
N VAL A 154 -1.76 6.61 10.98
CA VAL A 154 -2.07 7.79 10.16
C VAL A 154 -1.80 7.50 8.68
N ALA A 155 -0.68 6.85 8.34
CA ALA A 155 -0.37 6.46 6.96
C ALA A 155 -1.45 5.54 6.37
N ILE A 156 -1.95 4.56 7.15
CA ILE A 156 -3.07 3.70 6.76
C ILE A 156 -4.34 4.53 6.53
N ALA A 157 -4.68 5.44 7.46
CA ALA A 157 -5.87 6.30 7.34
C ALA A 157 -5.81 7.19 6.08
N GLY A 158 -4.64 7.75 5.75
CA GLY A 158 -4.43 8.55 4.54
C GLY A 158 -4.68 7.75 3.26
N VAL A 159 -4.22 6.49 3.22
CA VAL A 159 -4.47 5.61 2.09
C VAL A 159 -5.95 5.19 1.98
N LEU A 160 -6.63 4.97 3.12
CA LEU A 160 -8.07 4.66 3.13
C LEU A 160 -8.91 5.82 2.58
N GLY A 161 -8.50 7.07 2.81
CA GLY A 161 -9.18 8.27 2.30
C GLY A 161 -9.32 8.29 0.77
N SER A 162 -8.47 7.57 0.05
CA SER A 162 -8.50 7.45 -1.41
C SER A 162 -9.53 6.45 -1.94
N ASN A 163 -10.22 5.70 -1.08
CA ASN A 163 -11.20 4.66 -1.45
C ASN A 163 -10.70 3.66 -2.51
N VAL A 164 -9.45 3.20 -2.37
CA VAL A 164 -8.78 2.30 -3.31
C VAL A 164 -9.24 0.85 -3.16
N ASN A 165 -9.17 0.09 -4.25
CA ASN A 165 -9.55 -1.33 -4.28
C ASN A 165 -8.42 -2.27 -3.83
N ILE A 166 -7.17 -1.83 -3.98
CA ILE A 166 -5.97 -2.62 -3.67
C ILE A 166 -5.13 -1.85 -2.67
N LEU A 167 -4.78 -2.49 -1.56
CA LEU A 167 -3.91 -1.95 -0.52
C LEU A 167 -2.61 -2.77 -0.50
N ILE A 168 -1.49 -2.08 -0.62
CA ILE A 168 -0.15 -2.66 -0.48
C ILE A 168 0.46 -2.15 0.82
N PHE A 169 0.88 -3.05 1.68
CA PHE A 169 1.63 -2.78 2.89
C PHE A 169 3.07 -3.27 2.69
N ASP A 170 4.01 -2.36 2.51
CA ASP A 170 5.43 -2.70 2.32
C ASP A 170 6.16 -2.64 3.67
N GLU A 171 6.44 -3.81 4.24
CA GLU A 171 7.08 -4.05 5.53
C GLU A 171 6.42 -3.28 6.70
N PRO A 172 5.09 -3.40 6.87
CA PRO A 172 4.36 -2.59 7.83
C PRO A 172 4.74 -2.84 9.30
N LEU A 173 5.50 -3.90 9.58
CA LEU A 173 5.87 -4.30 10.94
C LEU A 173 7.33 -3.98 11.29
N ALA A 174 8.16 -3.57 10.31
CA ALA A 174 9.61 -3.45 10.47
C ALA A 174 10.06 -2.46 11.55
N ALA A 175 9.31 -1.36 11.76
CA ALA A 175 9.64 -0.30 12.72
C ALA A 175 8.83 -0.35 14.03
N LEU A 176 8.04 -1.41 14.24
CA LEU A 176 7.11 -1.50 15.36
C LEU A 176 7.62 -2.46 16.45
N ASP A 177 7.38 -2.09 17.69
CA ASP A 177 7.51 -3.05 18.79
C ASP A 177 6.43 -4.16 18.68
N PRO A 178 6.60 -5.30 19.37
CA PRO A 178 5.70 -6.44 19.23
C PRO A 178 4.22 -6.12 19.54
N GLN A 179 3.96 -5.20 20.49
CA GLN A 179 2.59 -4.84 20.87
C GLN A 179 1.93 -3.96 19.80
N MET A 180 2.66 -2.97 19.31
CA MET A 180 2.18 -2.10 18.22
C MET A 180 2.00 -2.87 16.92
N GLY A 181 2.92 -3.80 16.63
CA GLY A 181 2.80 -4.66 15.47
C GLY A 181 1.54 -5.55 15.51
N ASN A 182 1.12 -6.06 16.69
CA ASN A 182 -0.15 -6.80 16.82
C ASN A 182 -1.35 -5.91 16.43
N THR A 183 -1.38 -4.69 16.93
CA THR A 183 -2.43 -3.73 16.59
C THR A 183 -2.46 -3.41 15.08
N ALA A 184 -1.31 -3.31 14.44
CA ALA A 184 -1.23 -3.08 12.99
C ALA A 184 -1.78 -4.27 12.20
N VAL A 185 -1.45 -5.52 12.60
CA VAL A 185 -1.99 -6.72 11.95
C VAL A 185 -3.50 -6.81 12.14
N GLU A 186 -4.01 -6.57 13.35
CA GLU A 186 -5.46 -6.57 13.63
C GLU A 186 -6.18 -5.55 12.73
N LEU A 187 -5.63 -4.36 12.57
CA LEU A 187 -6.19 -3.34 11.68
C LEU A 187 -6.19 -3.80 10.21
N ILE A 188 -5.09 -4.40 9.74
CA ILE A 188 -5.01 -4.94 8.38
C ILE A 188 -6.01 -6.08 8.19
N ASP A 189 -6.21 -6.93 9.20
CA ASP A 189 -7.18 -8.01 9.16
C ASP A 189 -8.62 -7.49 9.13
N ASP A 190 -8.93 -6.45 9.88
CA ASP A 190 -10.23 -5.81 9.84
C ASP A 190 -10.51 -5.21 8.45
N LEU A 191 -9.53 -4.57 7.83
CA LEU A 191 -9.62 -4.09 6.46
C LEU A 191 -9.81 -5.23 5.44
N ALA A 192 -9.21 -6.40 5.69
CA ALA A 192 -9.35 -7.58 4.83
C ALA A 192 -10.72 -8.28 4.91
N ARG A 193 -11.54 -7.94 5.91
CA ARG A 193 -12.93 -8.44 6.00
C ARG A 193 -13.83 -7.86 4.91
N ASP A 194 -13.49 -6.68 4.42
CA ASP A 194 -14.12 -6.10 3.25
C ASP A 194 -13.66 -6.83 1.98
N LYS A 195 -14.51 -7.74 1.47
CA LYS A 195 -14.21 -8.56 0.29
C LYS A 195 -14.14 -7.77 -1.03
N GLU A 196 -14.46 -6.50 -1.00
CA GLU A 196 -14.24 -5.60 -2.14
C GLU A 196 -12.77 -5.13 -2.22
N ARG A 197 -12.01 -5.21 -1.10
CA ARG A 197 -10.61 -4.82 -1.03
C ARG A 197 -9.69 -6.02 -1.18
N THR A 198 -8.65 -5.85 -1.98
CA THR A 198 -7.54 -6.80 -2.15
C THR A 198 -6.35 -6.29 -1.34
N ILE A 199 -5.76 -7.13 -0.51
CA ILE A 199 -4.68 -6.73 0.39
C ILE A 199 -3.42 -7.50 0.05
N ILE A 200 -2.31 -6.77 -0.12
CA ILE A 200 -0.98 -7.33 -0.32
C ILE A 200 -0.11 -6.87 0.85
N ILE A 201 0.47 -7.82 1.55
CA ILE A 201 1.42 -7.57 2.63
C ILE A 201 2.78 -8.09 2.18
N ILE A 202 3.80 -7.26 2.25
CA ILE A 202 5.18 -7.61 1.97
C ILE A 202 5.93 -7.65 3.29
N GLU A 203 6.60 -8.77 3.59
CA GLU A 203 7.38 -8.93 4.83
C GLU A 203 8.66 -9.74 4.59
N HIS A 204 9.61 -9.60 5.52
CA HIS A 204 10.87 -10.33 5.48
C HIS A 204 10.78 -11.71 6.15
N ARG A 205 9.99 -11.82 7.22
CA ARG A 205 9.93 -13.00 8.06
C ARG A 205 8.49 -13.46 8.28
N LEU A 206 8.29 -14.76 8.13
CA LEU A 206 7.01 -15.39 8.41
C LEU A 206 6.64 -15.29 9.90
N GLU A 207 7.64 -15.33 10.78
CA GLU A 207 7.48 -15.27 12.24
C GLU A 207 6.84 -13.95 12.68
N ASP A 208 7.14 -12.85 12.00
CA ASP A 208 6.56 -11.54 12.31
C ASP A 208 5.04 -11.49 12.04
N VAL A 209 4.53 -12.41 11.22
CA VAL A 209 3.12 -12.49 10.82
C VAL A 209 2.40 -13.67 11.51
N LEU A 210 3.04 -14.84 11.64
CA LEU A 210 2.41 -16.09 12.11
C LEU A 210 2.20 -16.18 13.63
N HIS A 211 2.98 -15.46 14.45
CA HIS A 211 2.72 -15.42 15.90
C HIS A 211 1.41 -14.71 16.28
N ARG A 212 0.62 -14.33 15.30
CA ARG A 212 -0.50 -13.41 15.43
C ARG A 212 -1.79 -13.94 14.78
N ASN A 213 -2.10 -15.24 14.98
CA ASN A 213 -3.38 -15.86 14.55
C ASN A 213 -3.83 -15.46 13.13
N VAL A 214 -3.06 -15.90 12.14
CA VAL A 214 -3.50 -15.87 10.74
C VAL A 214 -4.20 -17.19 10.42
#